data_f298dbbf216d1b35a9684608ae73581c
#
_entry.id   f298dbbf216d1b35a9684608ae73581c
#
_cell.length_a   1.000
_cell.length_b   1.000
_cell.length_c   1.000
_cell.angle_alpha   90.00
_cell.angle_beta   90.00
_cell.angle_gamma   90.00
#
_symmetry.space_group_name_H-M   'P 1'
#
loop_
_entity.id
_entity.type
_entity.pdbx_description
1 polymer ?
#
loop_
_entity_poly.entity_id
_entity_poly.type
_entity_poly.pdbx_seq_one_letter_code
_entity_poly.pdbx_strand_id
1 'polypeptide(L)'
;MEWDTSLSFPLSVDLFIYDFCRGLTPILKAMRMGGPREAVWHAIIRKNYGATHFIVGRDHAGPGKNSEGRDFYGPYDAQALVKKYHEELQIEMVPFQQMTYLPSTDEYQPIDEVPKGVQTLDISGTELRRRLRTGAPIPDWFSYE
;
A
#
# COMPACT_ATOMS: atom_id res chain seq x y z
N MET A 1 24.87 2.12 18.70
CA MET A 1 23.73 3.06 18.65
C MET A 1 22.48 2.19 18.75
N GLU A 2 22.01 2.01 19.99
CA GLU A 2 20.82 1.20 20.26
C GLU A 2 19.59 1.98 19.84
N TRP A 3 18.75 1.34 19.03
CA TRP A 3 17.46 1.91 18.59
C TRP A 3 16.44 1.66 19.70
N ASP A 4 15.90 2.74 20.25
CA ASP A 4 14.80 2.67 21.22
C ASP A 4 13.54 2.08 20.55
N THR A 5 13.23 0.84 20.90
CA THR A 5 12.07 0.10 20.41
C THR A 5 10.77 0.43 21.15
N SER A 6 10.77 1.43 22.05
CA SER A 6 9.61 1.77 22.88
C SER A 6 8.57 2.67 22.20
N LEU A 7 8.87 3.22 21.01
CA LEU A 7 7.92 4.03 20.26
C LEU A 7 7.02 3.14 19.40
N SER A 8 5.87 2.78 19.93
CA SER A 8 4.82 2.01 19.23
C SER A 8 4.00 2.85 18.23
N PHE A 9 4.67 3.70 17.43
CA PHE A 9 4.01 4.33 16.30
C PHE A 9 4.03 3.36 15.11
N PRO A 10 2.95 3.24 14.33
CA PRO A 10 2.98 2.47 13.09
C PRO A 10 3.88 3.20 12.10
N LEU A 11 5.18 2.88 12.15
CA LEU A 11 6.15 3.35 11.15
C LEU A 11 5.98 2.49 9.91
N SER A 12 5.52 3.08 8.81
CA SER A 12 5.66 2.46 7.51
C SER A 12 7.02 2.83 6.93
N VAL A 13 7.77 1.82 6.53
CA VAL A 13 9.00 2.00 5.78
C VAL A 13 8.63 1.96 4.31
N ASP A 14 8.64 3.12 3.65
CA ASP A 14 8.51 3.17 2.20
C ASP A 14 9.91 3.07 1.59
N LEU A 15 10.13 2.00 0.84
CA LEU A 15 11.37 1.79 0.12
C LEU A 15 11.32 2.57 -1.20
N PHE A 16 12.24 3.52 -1.38
CA PHE A 16 12.40 4.27 -2.61
C PHE A 16 13.58 3.73 -3.40
N ILE A 17 13.35 3.45 -4.68
CA ILE A 17 14.42 3.31 -5.65
C ILE A 17 14.77 4.72 -6.10
N TYR A 18 15.83 5.27 -5.56
CA TYR A 18 16.36 6.56 -5.94
C TYR A 18 17.39 6.33 -7.03
N ASP A 19 17.09 6.75 -8.25
CA ASP A 19 17.93 6.65 -9.43
C ASP A 19 18.90 5.42 -9.44
N PHE A 20 18.87 4.61 -10.47
CA PHE A 20 19.57 3.32 -10.57
C PHE A 20 21.04 3.32 -10.12
N CYS A 21 21.66 4.49 -10.02
CA CYS A 21 23.05 4.68 -9.61
C CYS A 21 23.29 5.09 -8.16
N ARG A 22 22.23 5.38 -7.35
CA ARG A 22 22.39 5.95 -5.99
C ARG A 22 21.89 5.08 -4.84
N GLY A 23 21.33 3.92 -5.14
CA GLY A 23 20.89 2.95 -4.11
C GLY A 23 19.47 3.15 -3.59
N LEU A 24 19.07 2.27 -2.67
CA LEU A 24 17.76 2.28 -2.02
C LEU A 24 17.81 3.18 -0.77
N THR A 25 16.94 4.16 -0.70
CA THR A 25 16.82 5.02 0.49
C THR A 25 15.49 4.76 1.19
N PRO A 26 15.48 4.20 2.40
CA PRO A 26 14.26 4.08 3.18
C PRO A 26 13.83 5.45 3.72
N ILE A 27 12.57 5.81 3.51
CA ILE A 27 11.96 6.99 4.11
C ILE A 27 11.06 6.54 5.25
N LEU A 28 11.43 6.91 6.46
CA LEU A 28 10.61 6.67 7.64
C LEU A 28 9.59 7.79 7.80
N LYS A 29 8.33 7.45 7.85
CA LYS A 29 7.26 8.41 8.10
C LYS A 29 6.18 7.80 9.01
N ALA A 30 5.58 8.65 9.84
CA ALA A 30 4.41 8.27 10.62
C ALA A 30 3.16 8.34 9.74
N MET A 31 2.41 7.24 9.65
CA MET A 31 1.11 7.21 9.00
C MET A 31 0.06 7.88 9.89
N ARG A 32 -0.72 8.80 9.32
CA ARG A 32 -1.82 9.48 10.00
C ARG A 32 -3.19 8.87 9.68
N MET A 33 -3.24 7.99 8.70
CA MET A 33 -4.46 7.37 8.19
C MET A 33 -5.51 8.41 7.73
N GLY A 34 -5.02 9.46 7.08
CA GLY A 34 -5.81 10.60 6.58
C GLY A 34 -6.40 10.42 5.19
N GLY A 35 -6.29 9.20 4.62
CA GLY A 35 -6.84 8.83 3.32
C GLY A 35 -6.26 9.64 2.14
N PRO A 36 -7.13 10.09 1.21
CA PRO A 36 -6.70 10.78 -0.02
C PRO A 36 -5.81 12.00 0.22
N ARG A 37 -6.05 12.77 1.28
CA ARG A 37 -5.21 13.93 1.62
C ARG A 37 -3.81 13.52 2.05
N GLU A 38 -3.70 12.42 2.78
CA GLU A 38 -2.40 11.87 3.15
C GLU A 38 -1.65 11.33 1.94
N ALA A 39 -2.35 10.74 0.97
CA ALA A 39 -1.73 10.32 -0.29
C ALA A 39 -1.08 11.49 -1.04
N VAL A 40 -1.74 12.65 -1.11
CA VAL A 40 -1.16 13.88 -1.68
C VAL A 40 0.08 14.33 -0.89
N TRP A 41 -0.01 14.34 0.43
CA TRP A 41 1.14 14.66 1.29
C TRP A 41 2.31 13.67 1.09
N HIS A 42 2.00 12.40 0.94
CA HIS A 42 3.00 11.37 0.60
C HIS A 42 3.66 11.63 -0.76
N ALA A 43 2.90 12.06 -1.74
CA ALA A 43 3.44 12.45 -3.05
C ALA A 43 4.42 13.63 -2.92
N ILE A 44 4.08 14.67 -2.15
CA ILE A 44 4.94 15.83 -1.88
C ILE A 44 6.25 15.40 -1.21
N ILE A 45 6.17 14.57 -0.17
CA ILE A 45 7.36 14.07 0.52
C ILE A 45 8.27 13.35 -0.48
N ARG A 46 7.72 12.42 -1.26
CA ARG A 46 8.49 11.62 -2.23
C ARG A 46 9.12 12.50 -3.29
N LYS A 47 8.38 13.48 -3.80
CA LYS A 47 8.90 14.48 -4.74
C LYS A 47 10.10 15.23 -4.15
N ASN A 48 10.02 15.66 -2.88
CA ASN A 48 11.10 16.37 -2.21
C ASN A 48 12.38 15.52 -2.06
N TYR A 49 12.23 14.18 -2.04
CA TYR A 49 13.34 13.24 -2.07
C TYR A 49 13.76 12.83 -3.49
N GLY A 50 13.22 13.47 -4.52
CA GLY A 50 13.62 13.28 -5.91
C GLY A 50 12.88 12.17 -6.66
N ALA A 51 11.81 11.60 -6.09
CA ALA A 51 10.99 10.64 -6.82
C ALA A 51 10.25 11.31 -7.97
N THR A 52 10.23 10.65 -9.11
CA THR A 52 9.47 11.07 -10.31
C THR A 52 8.12 10.37 -10.42
N HIS A 53 8.00 9.19 -9.81
CA HIS A 53 6.81 8.35 -9.83
C HIS A 53 6.41 7.94 -8.41
N PHE A 54 5.11 7.81 -8.19
CA PHE A 54 4.53 7.43 -6.91
C PHE A 54 3.46 6.35 -7.07
N ILE A 55 3.71 5.17 -6.53
CA ILE A 55 2.75 4.08 -6.51
C ILE A 55 1.67 4.36 -5.47
N VAL A 56 0.43 4.41 -5.91
CA VAL A 56 -0.74 4.55 -5.03
C VAL A 56 -1.60 3.30 -5.14
N GLY A 57 -1.67 2.54 -4.05
CA GLY A 57 -2.47 1.32 -3.96
C GLY A 57 -3.94 1.60 -3.65
N ARG A 58 -4.71 0.51 -3.57
CA ARG A 58 -6.08 0.53 -3.08
C ARG A 58 -6.12 1.01 -1.62
N ASP A 59 -7.09 1.87 -1.29
CA ASP A 59 -7.31 2.41 0.08
C ASP A 59 -6.01 2.98 0.71
N HIS A 60 -5.23 3.71 -0.10
CA HIS A 60 -3.95 4.25 0.34
C HIS A 60 -4.11 5.20 1.52
N ALA A 61 -3.47 4.85 2.66
CA ALA A 61 -3.56 5.58 3.92
C ALA A 61 -5.00 5.76 4.45
N GLY A 62 -5.92 4.88 4.05
CA GLY A 62 -7.31 4.92 4.50
C GLY A 62 -7.45 4.62 5.98
N PRO A 63 -8.34 5.32 6.71
CA PRO A 63 -8.58 5.09 8.14
C PRO A 63 -9.39 3.80 8.40
N GLY A 64 -9.83 3.11 7.35
CA GLY A 64 -10.70 1.94 7.46
C GLY A 64 -12.16 2.32 7.58
N LYS A 65 -12.89 1.64 8.46
CA LYS A 65 -14.35 1.78 8.63
C LYS A 65 -14.71 2.63 9.85
N ASN A 66 -15.84 3.33 9.74
CA ASN A 66 -16.44 4.03 10.87
C ASN A 66 -17.15 3.04 11.84
N SER A 67 -17.73 3.56 12.92
CA SER A 67 -18.47 2.77 13.92
C SER A 67 -19.69 2.02 13.37
N GLU A 68 -20.17 2.42 12.19
CA GLU A 68 -21.31 1.79 11.49
C GLU A 68 -20.85 0.77 10.43
N GLY A 69 -19.52 0.51 10.32
CA GLY A 69 -18.95 -0.42 9.37
C GLY A 69 -18.83 0.10 7.94
N ARG A 70 -19.05 1.40 7.71
CA ARG A 70 -18.89 2.04 6.38
C ARG A 70 -17.48 2.61 6.22
N ASP A 71 -16.89 2.41 5.04
CA ASP A 71 -15.61 3.00 4.71
C ASP A 71 -15.73 4.54 4.63
N PHE A 72 -14.69 5.25 5.12
CA PHE A 72 -14.64 6.71 5.05
C PHE A 72 -14.42 7.22 3.62
N TYR A 73 -13.71 6.45 2.81
CA TYR A 73 -13.36 6.79 1.44
C TYR A 73 -13.57 5.60 0.52
N GLY A 74 -13.77 5.86 -0.75
CA GLY A 74 -13.76 4.84 -1.78
C GLY A 74 -12.37 4.22 -1.97
N PRO A 75 -12.29 3.00 -2.49
CA PRO A 75 -11.04 2.23 -2.58
C PRO A 75 -9.96 2.90 -3.44
N TYR A 76 -10.34 3.78 -4.36
CA TYR A 76 -9.43 4.46 -5.28
C TYR A 76 -9.49 5.99 -5.19
N ASP A 77 -10.14 6.56 -4.16
CA ASP A 77 -10.24 8.01 -3.96
C ASP A 77 -8.87 8.67 -3.79
N ALA A 78 -7.91 7.95 -3.18
CA ALA A 78 -6.54 8.43 -3.06
C ALA A 78 -5.86 8.56 -4.42
N GLN A 79 -6.04 7.58 -5.30
CA GLN A 79 -5.52 7.63 -6.68
C GLN A 79 -6.15 8.80 -7.45
N ALA A 80 -7.46 8.95 -7.36
CA ALA A 80 -8.19 10.03 -8.02
C ALA A 80 -7.69 11.41 -7.58
N LEU A 81 -7.47 11.59 -6.27
CA LEU A 81 -7.00 12.86 -5.75
C LEU A 81 -5.55 13.17 -6.15
N VAL A 82 -4.63 12.22 -6.05
CA VAL A 82 -3.23 12.42 -6.47
C VAL A 82 -3.17 12.69 -7.97
N LYS A 83 -3.94 11.95 -8.79
CA LYS A 83 -4.03 12.18 -10.22
C LYS A 83 -4.55 13.57 -10.56
N LYS A 84 -5.53 14.08 -9.81
CA LYS A 84 -6.08 15.43 -10.00
C LYS A 84 -5.02 16.52 -9.85
N TYR A 85 -4.06 16.34 -8.96
CA TYR A 85 -3.02 17.32 -8.65
C TYR A 85 -1.64 16.98 -9.23
N HIS A 86 -1.54 16.02 -10.17
CA HIS A 86 -0.25 15.53 -10.66
C HIS A 86 0.60 16.64 -11.31
N GLU A 87 -0.03 17.58 -12.04
CA GLU A 87 0.68 18.70 -12.66
C GLU A 87 1.30 19.64 -11.62
N GLU A 88 0.55 19.99 -10.56
CA GLU A 88 1.05 20.83 -9.47
C GLU A 88 2.11 20.10 -8.63
N LEU A 89 1.91 18.82 -8.39
CA LEU A 89 2.82 17.96 -7.64
C LEU A 89 4.09 17.63 -8.42
N GLN A 90 4.04 17.67 -9.75
CA GLN A 90 5.15 17.28 -10.64
C GLN A 90 5.70 15.87 -10.31
N ILE A 91 4.82 14.94 -9.98
CA ILE A 91 5.11 13.53 -9.74
C ILE A 91 4.04 12.69 -10.43
N GLU A 92 4.47 11.68 -11.16
CA GLU A 92 3.56 10.79 -11.88
C GLU A 92 2.97 9.76 -10.92
N MET A 93 1.65 9.63 -10.92
CA MET A 93 0.94 8.65 -10.11
C MET A 93 0.83 7.32 -10.88
N VAL A 94 1.34 6.26 -10.27
CA VAL A 94 1.24 4.89 -10.79
C VAL A 94 0.12 4.17 -10.03
N PRO A 95 -1.02 3.90 -10.67
CA PRO A 95 -2.13 3.21 -10.01
C PRO A 95 -1.81 1.73 -9.83
N PHE A 96 -2.04 1.23 -8.62
CA PHE A 96 -1.98 -0.20 -8.34
C PHE A 96 -3.36 -0.71 -7.97
N GLN A 97 -3.77 -1.77 -8.65
CA GLN A 97 -5.00 -2.51 -8.34
C GLN A 97 -4.72 -3.58 -7.28
N GLN A 98 -5.76 -3.96 -6.55
CA GLN A 98 -5.66 -5.10 -5.64
C GLN A 98 -5.59 -6.38 -6.46
N MET A 99 -4.51 -7.12 -6.31
CA MET A 99 -4.36 -8.46 -6.89
C MET A 99 -4.98 -9.50 -5.97
N THR A 100 -5.61 -10.51 -6.53
CA THR A 100 -6.12 -11.68 -5.82
C THR A 100 -5.66 -12.96 -6.50
N TYR A 101 -5.47 -14.02 -5.73
CA TYR A 101 -5.08 -15.32 -6.25
C TYR A 101 -6.31 -16.15 -6.64
N LEU A 102 -6.25 -16.78 -7.78
CA LEU A 102 -7.28 -17.67 -8.33
C LEU A 102 -6.82 -19.12 -8.24
N PRO A 103 -7.31 -19.92 -7.28
CA PRO A 103 -6.89 -21.32 -7.13
C PRO A 103 -7.23 -22.21 -8.34
N SER A 104 -8.22 -21.82 -9.14
CA SER A 104 -8.65 -22.58 -10.30
C SER A 104 -7.69 -22.53 -11.49
N THR A 105 -6.91 -21.45 -11.61
CA THR A 105 -5.95 -21.22 -12.70
C THR A 105 -4.52 -21.10 -12.23
N ASP A 106 -4.29 -21.09 -10.90
CA ASP A 106 -2.97 -20.86 -10.29
C ASP A 106 -2.34 -19.53 -10.72
N GLU A 107 -3.17 -18.48 -10.79
CA GLU A 107 -2.76 -17.17 -11.29
C GLU A 107 -3.22 -16.04 -10.37
N TYR A 108 -2.52 -14.89 -10.47
CA TYR A 108 -2.94 -13.64 -9.86
C TYR A 108 -3.61 -12.74 -10.88
N GLN A 109 -4.77 -12.19 -10.53
CA GLN A 109 -5.50 -11.23 -11.35
C GLN A 109 -5.95 -10.03 -10.53
N PRO A 110 -6.13 -8.84 -11.15
CA PRO A 110 -6.79 -7.72 -10.50
C PRO A 110 -8.20 -8.11 -10.05
N ILE A 111 -8.55 -7.81 -8.80
CA ILE A 111 -9.85 -8.22 -8.23
C ILE A 111 -11.05 -7.68 -9.04
N ASP A 112 -10.88 -6.50 -9.65
CA ASP A 112 -11.92 -5.84 -10.45
C ASP A 112 -12.17 -6.54 -11.80
N GLU A 113 -11.24 -7.41 -12.25
CA GLU A 113 -11.32 -8.18 -13.49
C GLU A 113 -11.82 -9.60 -13.26
N VAL A 114 -11.91 -10.05 -12.01
CA VAL A 114 -12.37 -11.40 -11.69
C VAL A 114 -13.87 -11.53 -11.87
N PRO A 115 -14.38 -12.52 -12.66
CA PRO A 115 -15.81 -12.74 -12.84
C PRO A 115 -16.51 -13.04 -11.51
N LYS A 116 -17.76 -12.58 -11.36
CA LYS A 116 -18.57 -12.86 -10.16
C LYS A 116 -18.77 -14.36 -9.98
N GLY A 117 -18.52 -14.84 -8.77
CA GLY A 117 -18.70 -16.24 -8.39
C GLY A 117 -17.44 -17.11 -8.52
N VAL A 118 -16.33 -16.56 -9.01
CA VAL A 118 -15.04 -17.25 -8.99
C VAL A 118 -14.45 -17.17 -7.56
N GLN A 119 -13.96 -18.31 -7.06
CA GLN A 119 -13.31 -18.36 -5.75
C GLN A 119 -11.97 -17.62 -5.83
N THR A 120 -11.78 -16.68 -4.90
CA THR A 120 -10.54 -15.93 -4.77
C THR A 120 -9.94 -16.14 -3.38
N LEU A 121 -8.62 -16.08 -3.28
CA LEU A 121 -7.89 -16.11 -2.02
C LEU A 121 -7.06 -14.83 -1.88
N ASP A 122 -7.04 -14.31 -0.65
CA ASP A 122 -6.27 -13.13 -0.28
C ASP A 122 -5.80 -13.23 1.17
N ILE A 123 -4.64 -12.67 1.45
CA ILE A 123 -4.12 -12.53 2.82
C ILE A 123 -3.89 -11.05 3.08
N SER A 124 -4.66 -10.50 4.00
CA SER A 124 -4.48 -9.11 4.42
C SER A 124 -3.12 -8.91 5.11
N GLY A 125 -2.56 -7.69 5.03
CA GLY A 125 -1.33 -7.38 5.74
C GLY A 125 -1.42 -7.62 7.27
N THR A 126 -2.61 -7.49 7.87
CA THR A 126 -2.85 -7.81 9.27
C THR A 126 -2.73 -9.32 9.53
N GLU A 127 -3.35 -10.13 8.68
CA GLU A 127 -3.26 -11.59 8.78
C GLU A 127 -1.83 -12.09 8.53
N LEU A 128 -1.14 -11.53 7.53
CA LEU A 128 0.27 -11.86 7.29
C LEU A 128 1.13 -11.57 8.53
N ARG A 129 1.00 -10.37 9.12
CA ARG A 129 1.74 -10.02 10.35
C ARG A 129 1.39 -10.93 11.51
N ARG A 130 0.12 -11.35 11.63
CA ARG A 130 -0.30 -12.31 12.64
C ARG A 130 0.41 -13.65 12.44
N ARG A 131 0.42 -14.19 11.22
CA ARG A 131 1.09 -15.46 10.90
C ARG A 131 2.58 -15.40 11.21
N LEU A 132 3.27 -14.35 10.78
CA LEU A 132 4.68 -14.15 11.08
C LEU A 132 4.98 -14.12 12.58
N ARG A 133 4.14 -13.46 13.39
CA ARG A 133 4.33 -13.41 14.86
C ARG A 133 4.07 -14.74 15.56
N THR A 134 3.15 -15.54 15.04
CA THR A 134 2.73 -16.80 15.66
C THR A 134 3.44 -18.03 15.10
N GLY A 135 4.29 -17.87 14.07
CA GLY A 135 4.88 -18.99 13.34
C GLY A 135 3.86 -19.81 12.54
N ALA A 136 2.67 -19.25 12.26
CA ALA A 136 1.68 -19.94 11.45
C ALA A 136 2.13 -19.99 9.98
N PRO A 137 1.85 -21.07 9.24
CA PRO A 137 2.32 -21.25 7.88
C PRO A 137 1.75 -20.17 6.95
N ILE A 138 2.61 -19.65 6.09
CA ILE A 138 2.23 -18.79 4.97
C ILE A 138 2.05 -19.69 3.77
N PRO A 139 0.91 -19.63 3.04
CA PRO A 139 0.72 -20.50 1.88
C PRO A 139 1.69 -20.17 0.74
N ASP A 140 2.13 -21.21 0.02
CA ASP A 140 3.10 -21.09 -1.08
C ASP A 140 2.61 -20.19 -2.22
N TRP A 141 1.28 -20.15 -2.42
CA TRP A 141 0.69 -19.23 -3.41
C TRP A 141 0.81 -17.75 -3.01
N PHE A 142 1.11 -17.43 -1.75
CA PHE A 142 1.21 -16.04 -1.28
C PHE A 142 2.64 -15.52 -1.26
N SER A 143 3.62 -16.36 -0.94
CA SER A 143 5.02 -15.97 -0.84
C SER A 143 5.92 -17.18 -1.06
N TYR A 144 7.12 -16.93 -1.54
CA TYR A 144 8.19 -17.94 -1.60
C TYR A 144 8.60 -18.37 -0.19
N GLU A 145 9.15 -19.60 -0.08
CA GLU A 145 9.75 -20.13 1.15
C GLU A 145 10.97 -19.32 1.62
#